data_b97752535a6a55900cb3fa90beda1206
#
_entry.id   b97752535a6a55900cb3fa90beda1206
#
_cell.length_a   1.000
_cell.length_b   1.000
_cell.length_c   1.000
_cell.angle_alpha   90.00
_cell.angle_beta   90.00
_cell.angle_gamma   90.00
#
_symmetry.space_group_name_H-M   'P 1'
#
loop_
_entity.id
_entity.type
_entity.pdbx_description
1 polymer ?
#
loop_
_entity_poly.entity_id
_entity_poly.type
_entity_poly.pdbx_seq_one_letter_code
_entity_poly.pdbx_strand_id
1 'polypeptide(L)' 'MMWYTCIWRDMATAEYYYSKEYSLHSNKDAWEMLKAKYGRKKLVGLVAIIKGHHDVFLNKHVDSKKIL' A
#
# COMPACT_ATOMS: atom_id res chain seq x y z
N MET A 1 6.24 4.73 -17.42
CA MET A 1 5.62 4.88 -16.08
C MET A 1 4.34 4.08 -16.00
N MET A 2 4.07 3.53 -14.87
CA MET A 2 2.86 2.73 -14.75
C MET A 2 2.32 2.77 -13.32
N TRP A 3 1.04 2.49 -13.20
CA TRP A 3 0.39 2.43 -11.90
C TRP A 3 0.62 1.10 -11.23
N TYR A 4 0.75 1.14 -9.91
CA TYR A 4 0.78 -0.03 -9.05
C TYR A 4 -0.18 0.20 -7.91
N THR A 5 -0.87 -0.85 -7.51
CA THR A 5 -1.72 -0.83 -6.33
C THR A 5 -0.97 -1.56 -5.23
N CYS A 6 -0.70 -0.85 -4.15
CA CYS A 6 0.08 -1.38 -3.05
C CYS A 6 -0.84 -1.65 -1.88
N ILE A 7 -0.82 -2.88 -1.38
CA ILE A 7 -1.56 -3.26 -0.18
C ILE A 7 -0.55 -3.37 0.93
N TRP A 8 -0.80 -2.66 2.01
CA TRP A 8 0.16 -2.63 3.11
C TRP A 8 -0.56 -2.60 4.45
N ARG A 9 0.20 -2.87 5.49
CA ARG A 9 -0.31 -2.94 6.84
C ARG A 9 0.50 -2.02 7.73
N ASP A 10 -0.18 -1.30 8.63
CA ASP A 10 0.50 -0.60 9.69
C ASP A 10 0.82 -1.62 10.77
N MET A 11 2.09 -1.94 10.92
CA MET A 11 2.53 -2.99 11.85
C MET A 11 2.29 -2.63 13.32
N ALA A 12 2.16 -1.34 13.61
CA ALA A 12 1.92 -0.91 14.98
C ALA A 12 0.45 -1.08 15.38
N THR A 13 -0.47 -0.87 14.47
CA THR A 13 -1.91 -0.91 14.75
C THR A 13 -2.61 -2.11 14.16
N ALA A 14 -1.94 -2.85 13.28
CA ALA A 14 -2.49 -3.97 12.53
C ALA A 14 -3.60 -3.58 11.56
N GLU A 15 -3.72 -2.33 11.23
CA GLU A 15 -4.69 -1.85 10.24
C GLU A 15 -4.15 -2.04 8.83
N TYR A 16 -5.06 -2.38 7.91
CA TYR A 16 -4.72 -2.57 6.51
C TYR A 16 -5.13 -1.37 5.69
N TYR A 17 -4.31 -1.07 4.69
CA TYR A 17 -4.52 0.06 3.79
C TYR A 17 -4.20 -0.37 2.37
N TYR A 18 -4.67 0.41 1.40
CA TYR A 18 -4.10 0.31 0.08
C TYR A 18 -3.92 1.71 -0.50
N SER A 19 -2.98 1.82 -1.42
CA SER A 19 -2.73 3.07 -2.13
C SER A 19 -2.32 2.77 -3.55
N LYS A 20 -2.46 3.76 -4.42
CA LYS A 20 -2.11 3.64 -5.82
C LYS A 20 -0.91 4.54 -6.07
N GLU A 21 0.16 3.96 -6.57
CA GLU A 21 1.40 4.67 -6.79
C GLU A 21 1.78 4.63 -8.26
N TYR A 22 2.15 5.78 -8.79
CA TYR A 22 2.59 5.90 -10.16
C TYR A 22 4.12 5.88 -10.19
N SER A 23 4.69 4.82 -10.71
CA SER A 23 6.12 4.56 -10.62
C SER A 23 6.75 4.45 -11.99
N LEU A 24 8.03 4.81 -12.08
CA LEU A 24 8.75 4.83 -13.33
C LEU A 24 9.10 3.44 -13.84
N HIS A 25 9.51 2.55 -12.96
CA HIS A 25 10.20 1.34 -13.41
C HIS A 25 9.58 0.04 -12.96
N SER A 26 9.33 -0.12 -11.67
CA SER A 26 9.03 -1.44 -11.16
C SER A 26 8.22 -1.37 -9.87
N ASN A 27 7.73 -2.52 -9.44
CA ASN A 27 7.05 -2.62 -8.15
C ASN A 27 7.98 -2.27 -6.98
N LYS A 28 9.29 -2.48 -7.15
CA LYS A 28 10.25 -2.05 -6.13
C LYS A 28 10.24 -0.53 -5.97
N ASP A 29 10.19 0.20 -7.07
CA ASP A 29 10.11 1.66 -7.02
C ASP A 29 8.80 2.12 -6.38
N ALA A 30 7.70 1.46 -6.69
CA ALA A 30 6.42 1.76 -6.07
C ALA A 30 6.48 1.57 -4.55
N TRP A 31 7.14 0.52 -4.11
CA TRP A 31 7.35 0.24 -2.69
C TRP A 31 8.19 1.32 -2.03
N GLU A 32 9.26 1.76 -2.69
CA GLU A 32 10.10 2.83 -2.16
C GLU A 32 9.32 4.14 -2.04
N MET A 33 8.49 4.46 -3.02
CA MET A 33 7.64 5.63 -2.98
C MET A 33 6.65 5.55 -1.82
N LEU A 34 6.06 4.39 -1.62
CA LEU A 34 5.11 4.17 -0.53
C LEU A 34 5.77 4.38 0.83
N LYS A 35 6.95 3.82 1.02
CA LYS A 35 7.70 3.98 2.26
C LYS A 35 8.07 5.44 2.50
N ALA A 36 8.47 6.15 1.47
CA ALA A 36 8.81 7.56 1.60
C ALA A 36 7.60 8.39 1.99
N LYS A 37 6.42 8.01 1.48
CA LYS A 37 5.19 8.76 1.69
C LYS A 37 4.59 8.54 3.09
N TYR A 38 4.58 7.30 3.55
CA TYR A 38 3.90 6.93 4.79
C TYR A 38 4.81 6.48 5.91
N GLY A 39 6.02 6.10 5.62
CA GLY A 39 6.94 5.49 6.58
C GLY A 39 7.34 6.38 7.73
N ARG A 40 7.15 7.68 7.63
CA ARG A 40 7.47 8.60 8.71
C ARG A 40 6.47 8.53 9.87
N LYS A 41 5.22 8.18 9.55
CA LYS A 41 4.14 8.20 10.52
C LYS A 41 3.66 6.81 10.89
N LYS A 42 3.96 5.84 10.06
CA LYS A 42 3.47 4.48 10.21
C LYS A 42 4.58 3.48 10.00
N LEU A 43 4.48 2.39 10.70
CA LEU A 43 5.41 1.28 10.52
C LEU A 43 4.86 0.40 9.40
N VAL A 44 5.25 0.70 8.18
CA VAL A 44 4.65 0.13 6.98
C VAL A 44 5.18 -1.28 6.73
N GLY A 45 4.28 -2.25 6.66
CA GLY A 45 4.59 -3.62 6.25
C GLY A 45 3.94 -3.93 4.93
N LEU A 46 4.71 -4.33 3.94
CA LEU A 46 4.18 -4.67 2.63
C LEU A 46 3.41 -5.97 2.68
N VAL A 47 2.23 -5.96 2.07
CA VAL A 47 1.43 -7.17 1.90
C VAL A 47 1.50 -7.63 0.45
N ALA A 48 1.20 -6.74 -0.48
CA ALA A 48 1.21 -7.07 -1.90
C ALA A 48 1.35 -5.83 -2.76
N ILE A 49 1.94 -5.99 -3.93
CA ILE A 49 1.97 -4.96 -4.95
C ILE A 49 1.42 -5.58 -6.23
N ILE A 50 0.41 -4.93 -6.78
CA ILE A 50 -0.27 -5.41 -7.98
C ILE A 50 -0.08 -4.37 -9.07
N LYS A 51 0.34 -4.83 -10.23
CA LYS A 51 0.50 -3.96 -11.38
C LYS A 51 -0.87 -3.46 -11.83
N GLY A 52 -0.98 -2.15 -12.04
CA GLY A 52 -2.20 -1.54 -12.49
C GLY A 52 -2.88 -0.71 -11.42
N HIS A 53 -3.98 -0.09 -11.84
CA HIS A 53 -4.77 0.82 -11.02
C HIS A 53 -6.03 0.08 -10.61
N HIS A 54 -6.07 -0.43 -9.39
CA HIS A 54 -7.15 -1.29 -8.92
C HIS A 54 -7.82 -0.73 -7.68
N ASP A 55 -9.12 -0.96 -7.57
CA ASP A 55 -9.82 -0.75 -6.32
C ASP A 55 -9.73 -2.01 -5.50
N VAL A 56 -9.46 -1.85 -4.21
CA VAL A 56 -9.25 -2.98 -3.31
C VAL A 56 -10.32 -2.99 -2.25
N PHE A 57 -10.98 -4.12 -2.11
CA PHE A 57 -11.93 -4.34 -1.03
C PHE A 57 -11.21 -5.01 0.13
N LEU A 58 -11.11 -4.29 1.24
CA LEU A 58 -10.47 -4.81 2.43
C LEU A 58 -11.53 -5.35 3.38
N ASN A 59 -11.34 -6.59 3.82
CA ASN A 59 -12.30 -7.25 4.71
C ASN A 59 -12.22 -6.66 6.11
N LYS A 60 -13.31 -6.11 6.58
CA LYS A 60 -13.38 -5.47 7.89
C LYS A 60 -13.19 -6.43 9.06
N HIS A 61 -13.45 -7.69 8.84
CA HIS A 61 -13.28 -8.69 9.89
C HIS A 61 -11.82 -8.97 10.22
N VAL A 62 -10.91 -8.52 9.39
CA VAL A 62 -9.47 -8.60 9.66
C VAL A 62 -8.89 -7.23 9.90
N ASP A 63 -9.67 -6.39 10.55
CA ASP A 63 -9.26 -5.06 11.01
C ASP A 63 -8.93 -4.07 9.91
N SER A 64 -9.49 -4.28 8.78
CA SER A 64 -9.33 -3.32 7.70
C SER A 64 -10.20 -2.12 7.98
N LYS A 65 -9.60 -1.00 8.16
CA LYS A 65 -10.33 0.20 8.55
C LYS A 65 -10.43 1.19 7.44
N LYS A 66 -9.41 1.30 6.64
CA LYS A 66 -9.26 2.44 5.76
C LYS A 66 -8.77 2.06 4.40
N ILE A 67 -9.26 2.83 3.47
CA ILE A 67 -8.81 2.83 2.09
C ILE A 67 -8.26 4.23 1.85
N LEU A 68 -7.05 4.28 1.35
CA LEU A 68 -6.34 5.54 1.12
C LEU A 68 -6.53 6.08 -0.30
#